data_b6804be80611f920974f26c442e7e22f
#
_entry.id   b6804be80611f920974f26c442e7e22f
#
_cell.length_a   1.000
_cell.length_b   1.000
_cell.length_c   1.000
_cell.angle_alpha   90.00
_cell.angle_beta   90.00
_cell.angle_gamma   90.00
#
_symmetry.space_group_name_H-M   'P 1'
#
loop_
_entity.id
_entity.type
_entity.pdbx_description
1 polymer ?
#
loop_
_entity_poly.entity_id
_entity_poly.type
_entity_poly.pdbx_seq_one_letter_code
_entity_poly.pdbx_strand_id
1 'polypeptide(L)'
;ISVVREFFMSSQLSQFMDQTNPLAELEHKRRLSAMGPGGLTRERAGFEVRDVHTTHYSRICPIATPEGPNIGLVGHLASYARLNSYGFIEAPYQAVLHDIENNPVLTLDKIAREDIYEIKGDKKGKLIIKAGKVIDKKIAIELKEKMGHVTIPIVPVLGREIVYLDAFEEEKYITTAATTPVD
;
A
#
# COMPACT_ATOMS: atom_id res chain seq x y z
N ILE A 1 8.70 36.83 5.65
CA ILE A 1 9.06 36.98 4.19
C ILE A 1 10.54 36.65 3.98
N SER A 2 11.48 37.17 4.81
CA SER A 2 12.93 36.96 4.65
C SER A 2 13.33 35.48 4.66
N VAL A 3 12.84 34.70 5.62
CA VAL A 3 13.13 33.25 5.75
C VAL A 3 12.69 32.45 4.52
N VAL A 4 11.47 32.73 4.02
CA VAL A 4 10.96 32.06 2.80
C VAL A 4 11.81 32.44 1.58
N ARG A 5 12.18 33.72 1.46
CA ARG A 5 13.04 34.18 0.36
C ARG A 5 14.43 33.55 0.42
N GLU A 6 15.01 33.46 1.61
CA GLU A 6 16.32 32.83 1.84
C GLU A 6 16.29 31.35 1.41
N PHE A 7 15.24 30.61 1.74
CA PHE A 7 15.07 29.22 1.32
C PHE A 7 15.15 29.09 -0.21
N PHE A 8 14.38 29.88 -0.95
CA PHE A 8 14.40 29.82 -2.42
C PHE A 8 15.71 30.30 -3.06
N MET A 9 16.46 31.15 -2.39
CA MET A 9 17.69 31.73 -2.94
C MET A 9 18.96 30.95 -2.59
N SER A 10 18.97 30.22 -1.47
CA SER A 10 20.19 29.59 -0.95
C SER A 10 20.06 28.09 -0.63
N SER A 11 18.86 27.53 -0.59
CA SER A 11 18.70 26.10 -0.30
C SER A 11 19.19 25.24 -1.47
N GLN A 12 19.92 24.17 -1.15
CA GLN A 12 20.36 23.16 -2.11
C GLN A 12 19.18 22.40 -2.75
N LEU A 13 18.04 22.33 -2.05
CA LEU A 13 16.82 21.65 -2.53
C LEU A 13 15.98 22.52 -3.45
N SER A 14 16.19 23.83 -3.43
CA SER A 14 15.58 24.74 -4.38
C SER A 14 16.43 24.79 -5.64
N GLN A 15 15.91 24.27 -6.74
CA GLN A 15 16.65 24.10 -7.98
C GLN A 15 15.89 24.72 -9.14
N PHE A 16 16.65 25.14 -10.17
CA PHE A 16 16.07 25.55 -11.44
C PHE A 16 15.41 24.32 -12.11
N MET A 17 14.13 24.46 -12.44
CA MET A 17 13.36 23.32 -12.96
C MET A 17 13.78 22.95 -14.38
N ASP A 18 13.95 21.67 -14.64
CA ASP A 18 14.07 21.16 -16.01
C ASP A 18 12.71 21.26 -16.72
N GLN A 19 12.62 22.05 -17.76
CA GLN A 19 11.41 22.34 -18.53
C GLN A 19 11.55 21.97 -20.01
N THR A 20 12.40 21.02 -20.35
CA THR A 20 12.55 20.53 -21.72
C THR A 20 11.26 19.91 -22.27
N ASN A 21 10.51 19.23 -21.43
CA ASN A 21 9.18 18.68 -21.72
C ASN A 21 8.39 18.50 -20.40
N PRO A 22 7.05 18.29 -20.48
CA PRO A 22 6.24 18.11 -19.28
C PRO A 22 6.64 16.92 -18.40
N LEU A 23 7.14 15.84 -18.98
CA LEU A 23 7.59 14.66 -18.23
C LEU A 23 8.86 14.97 -17.42
N ALA A 24 9.79 15.73 -17.98
CA ALA A 24 11.00 16.18 -17.28
C ALA A 24 10.67 17.05 -16.05
N GLU A 25 9.68 17.94 -16.18
CA GLU A 25 9.16 18.71 -15.05
C GLU A 25 8.60 17.82 -13.93
N LEU A 26 7.78 16.83 -14.30
CA LEU A 26 7.18 15.89 -13.35
C LEU A 26 8.25 15.06 -12.64
N GLU A 27 9.22 14.54 -13.37
CA GLU A 27 10.35 13.78 -12.83
C GLU A 27 11.16 14.61 -11.85
N HIS A 28 11.46 15.87 -12.19
CA HIS A 28 12.21 16.79 -11.34
C HIS A 28 11.47 17.07 -10.02
N LYS A 29 10.14 17.24 -10.06
CA LYS A 29 9.30 17.45 -8.87
C LYS A 29 9.22 16.22 -7.97
N ARG A 30 9.42 15.02 -8.51
CA ARG A 30 9.36 13.74 -7.79
C ARG A 30 10.74 13.23 -7.35
N ARG A 31 11.76 14.03 -7.49
CA ARG A 31 13.14 13.67 -7.10
C ARG A 31 13.29 13.65 -5.59
N LEU A 32 14.00 12.65 -5.10
CA LEU A 32 14.38 12.49 -3.70
C LEU A 32 15.87 12.67 -3.55
N SER A 33 16.32 13.39 -2.53
CA SER A 33 17.73 13.57 -2.24
C SER A 33 18.02 13.25 -0.78
N ALA A 34 19.05 12.45 -0.54
CA ALA A 34 19.57 12.19 0.79
C ALA A 34 20.50 13.31 1.29
N MET A 35 20.82 14.25 0.42
CA MET A 35 21.69 15.39 0.71
C MET A 35 20.87 16.63 1.10
N GLY A 36 21.51 17.62 1.69
CA GLY A 36 20.91 18.87 2.10
C GLY A 36 21.01 19.11 3.59
N PRO A 37 20.34 20.14 4.13
CA PRO A 37 20.37 20.45 5.56
C PRO A 37 19.87 19.27 6.40
N GLY A 38 20.71 18.79 7.34
CA GLY A 38 20.42 17.61 8.17
C GLY A 38 20.60 16.26 7.47
N GLY A 39 20.96 16.24 6.19
CA GLY A 39 21.21 15.04 5.40
C GLY A 39 22.68 14.65 5.32
N LEU A 40 22.99 13.80 4.32
CA LEU A 40 24.34 13.29 4.09
C LEU A 40 25.17 14.24 3.22
N THR A 41 26.49 14.12 3.32
CA THR A 41 27.44 14.70 2.35
C THR A 41 28.02 13.57 1.49
N ARG A 42 28.43 13.88 0.27
CA ARG A 42 28.99 12.90 -0.69
C ARG A 42 30.16 12.14 -0.10
N GLU A 43 31.02 12.82 0.63
CA GLU A 43 32.26 12.27 1.22
C GLU A 43 31.96 11.32 2.39
N ARG A 44 30.87 11.56 3.11
CA ARG A 44 30.45 10.73 4.27
C ARG A 44 29.53 9.60 3.90
N ALA A 45 29.03 9.56 2.67
CA ALA A 45 28.12 8.52 2.21
C ALA A 45 28.91 7.28 1.79
N GLY A 46 28.87 6.23 2.60
CA GLY A 46 29.39 4.90 2.29
C GLY A 46 28.46 4.12 1.35
N PHE A 47 28.81 2.86 1.10
CA PHE A 47 28.02 1.97 0.25
C PHE A 47 26.64 1.67 0.82
N GLU A 48 26.52 1.48 2.14
CA GLU A 48 25.28 1.10 2.81
C GLU A 48 24.13 2.07 2.54
N VAL A 49 24.40 3.40 2.57
CA VAL A 49 23.39 4.42 2.32
C VAL A 49 23.05 4.62 0.85
N ARG A 50 23.86 4.06 -0.06
CA ARG A 50 23.67 4.12 -1.51
C ARG A 50 22.96 2.90 -2.07
N ASP A 51 22.83 1.83 -1.26
CA ASP A 51 22.20 0.60 -1.64
C ASP A 51 20.67 0.71 -1.62
N VAL A 52 20.04 -0.22 -2.33
CA VAL A 52 18.58 -0.38 -2.29
C VAL A 52 18.20 -1.18 -1.06
N HIS A 53 17.35 -0.60 -0.21
CA HIS A 53 16.78 -1.27 0.95
C HIS A 53 15.45 -1.93 0.61
N THR A 54 15.07 -2.97 1.33
CA THR A 54 13.79 -3.69 1.13
C THR A 54 12.57 -2.76 1.26
N THR A 55 12.63 -1.76 2.13
CA THR A 55 11.56 -0.75 2.31
C THR A 55 11.39 0.19 1.12
N HIS A 56 12.33 0.20 0.17
CA HIS A 56 12.20 0.95 -1.08
C HIS A 56 11.16 0.37 -2.03
N TYR A 57 10.75 -0.89 -1.84
CA TYR A 57 9.77 -1.55 -2.70
C TYR A 57 8.48 -0.73 -2.79
N SER A 58 8.04 -0.47 -4.01
CA SER A 58 6.87 0.39 -4.34
C SER A 58 6.94 1.83 -3.84
N ARG A 59 8.05 2.28 -3.22
CA ARG A 59 8.23 3.65 -2.70
C ARG A 59 9.27 4.45 -3.45
N ILE A 60 10.44 3.87 -3.64
CA ILE A 60 11.56 4.51 -4.31
C ILE A 60 11.97 3.65 -5.50
N CYS A 61 12.14 4.27 -6.66
CA CYS A 61 12.60 3.56 -7.84
C CYS A 61 14.01 2.98 -7.61
N PRO A 62 14.22 1.67 -7.76
CA PRO A 62 15.53 1.06 -7.51
C PRO A 62 16.55 1.29 -8.64
N ILE A 63 16.12 1.85 -9.77
CA ILE A 63 16.93 2.00 -10.98
C ILE A 63 17.27 3.47 -11.23
N ALA A 64 16.31 4.38 -11.06
CA ALA A 64 16.47 5.79 -11.40
C ALA A 64 17.36 6.50 -10.37
N THR A 65 18.65 6.57 -10.66
CA THR A 65 19.67 7.28 -9.89
C THR A 65 20.73 7.84 -10.82
N PRO A 66 21.36 8.99 -10.52
CA PRO A 66 22.43 9.52 -11.35
C PRO A 66 23.68 8.65 -11.30
N GLU A 67 24.52 8.77 -12.32
CA GLU A 67 25.88 8.24 -12.33
C GLU A 67 26.84 9.18 -11.59
N GLY A 68 27.92 8.61 -11.07
CA GLY A 68 29.01 9.37 -10.44
C GLY A 68 28.84 9.56 -8.92
N PRO A 69 29.28 10.71 -8.36
CA PRO A 69 29.37 10.90 -6.90
C PRO A 69 28.02 10.87 -6.19
N ASN A 70 26.94 11.12 -6.88
CA ASN A 70 25.57 11.17 -6.34
C ASN A 70 24.81 9.85 -6.46
N ILE A 71 25.45 8.79 -6.96
CA ILE A 71 24.81 7.47 -7.10
C ILE A 71 24.21 7.01 -5.77
N GLY A 72 22.96 6.58 -5.79
CA GLY A 72 22.24 6.12 -4.59
C GLY A 72 21.82 7.22 -3.60
N LEU A 73 22.35 8.45 -3.73
CA LEU A 73 21.98 9.59 -2.86
C LEU A 73 20.85 10.43 -3.45
N VAL A 74 20.65 10.35 -4.74
CA VAL A 74 19.54 10.98 -5.44
C VAL A 74 18.73 9.87 -6.11
N GLY A 75 17.44 9.89 -5.94
CA GLY A 75 16.51 8.92 -6.50
C GLY A 75 15.19 9.57 -6.87
N HIS A 76 14.21 8.76 -7.17
CA HIS A 76 12.88 9.20 -7.58
C HIS A 76 11.80 8.38 -6.87
N LEU A 77 10.67 9.03 -6.60
CA LEU A 77 9.48 8.33 -6.12
C LEU A 77 9.03 7.29 -7.14
N ALA A 78 8.65 6.10 -6.68
CA ALA A 78 7.97 5.12 -7.51
C ALA A 78 6.65 5.69 -8.05
N SER A 79 6.18 5.15 -9.19
CA SER A 79 5.06 5.75 -9.95
C SER A 79 3.79 5.96 -9.12
N TYR A 80 3.44 5.01 -8.26
CA TYR A 80 2.24 5.07 -7.43
C TYR A 80 2.50 5.47 -5.98
N ALA A 81 3.75 5.72 -5.60
CA ALA A 81 4.08 6.20 -4.27
C ALA A 81 3.58 7.62 -4.04
N ARG A 82 3.20 7.91 -2.81
CA ARG A 82 2.81 9.25 -2.35
C ARG A 82 3.41 9.55 -0.98
N LEU A 83 3.34 10.81 -0.58
CA LEU A 83 3.73 11.24 0.77
C LEU A 83 2.49 11.37 1.64
N ASN A 84 2.59 10.91 2.89
CA ASN A 84 1.57 11.16 3.90
C ASN A 84 1.73 12.55 4.53
N SER A 85 0.82 12.92 5.43
CA SER A 85 0.84 14.22 6.12
C SER A 85 2.06 14.44 7.01
N TYR A 86 2.77 13.38 7.38
CA TYR A 86 3.99 13.42 8.18
C TYR A 86 5.26 13.44 7.33
N GLY A 87 5.16 13.30 6.01
CA GLY A 87 6.28 13.27 5.09
C GLY A 87 6.86 11.86 4.83
N PHE A 88 6.23 10.79 5.33
CA PHE A 88 6.64 9.42 4.99
C PHE A 88 6.12 9.01 3.62
N ILE A 89 6.91 8.18 2.93
CA ILE A 89 6.54 7.64 1.63
C ILE A 89 5.65 6.41 1.83
N GLU A 90 4.47 6.46 1.26
CA GLU A 90 3.48 5.38 1.28
C GLU A 90 3.42 4.66 -0.07
N ALA A 91 3.20 3.35 -0.02
CA ALA A 91 2.94 2.50 -1.17
C ALA A 91 1.49 2.01 -1.20
N PRO A 92 0.87 1.83 -2.38
CA PRO A 92 -0.48 1.31 -2.50
C PRO A 92 -0.52 -0.20 -2.38
N TYR A 93 -1.47 -0.70 -1.61
CA TYR A 93 -1.76 -2.13 -1.42
C TYR A 93 -3.26 -2.41 -1.57
N GLN A 94 -3.58 -3.62 -1.96
CA GLN A 94 -4.94 -4.16 -1.87
C GLN A 94 -4.97 -5.22 -0.78
N ALA A 95 -5.94 -5.12 0.12
CA ALA A 95 -6.13 -6.11 1.17
C ALA A 95 -6.68 -7.41 0.58
N VAL A 96 -6.13 -8.55 1.01
CA VAL A 96 -6.74 -9.87 0.78
C VAL A 96 -7.76 -10.10 1.88
N LEU A 97 -9.01 -10.25 1.49
CA LEU A 97 -10.13 -10.45 2.41
C LEU A 97 -10.38 -11.95 2.59
N HIS A 98 -10.17 -12.45 3.79
CA HIS A 98 -10.48 -13.82 4.22
C HIS A 98 -11.85 -13.93 4.87
N ASP A 99 -12.30 -12.83 5.45
CA ASP A 99 -13.57 -12.69 6.14
C ASP A 99 -14.23 -11.38 5.72
N ILE A 100 -15.53 -11.41 5.49
CA ILE A 100 -16.31 -10.22 5.11
C ILE A 100 -17.47 -10.01 6.07
N GLU A 101 -17.92 -8.78 6.21
CA GLU A 101 -19.11 -8.46 6.98
C GLU A 101 -20.32 -9.17 6.42
N ASN A 102 -21.18 -9.70 7.31
CA ASN A 102 -22.42 -10.35 6.94
C ASN A 102 -23.44 -9.34 6.39
N ASN A 103 -23.18 -8.90 5.16
CA ASN A 103 -24.04 -8.03 4.38
C ASN A 103 -24.39 -8.73 3.08
N PRO A 104 -25.68 -8.91 2.74
CA PRO A 104 -26.11 -9.61 1.53
C PRO A 104 -25.50 -9.09 0.23
N VAL A 105 -25.14 -7.80 0.17
CA VAL A 105 -24.49 -7.20 -1.01
C VAL A 105 -23.03 -7.62 -1.10
N LEU A 106 -22.35 -7.73 0.03
CA LEU A 106 -20.92 -8.08 0.08
C LEU A 106 -20.69 -9.58 -0.06
N THR A 107 -21.59 -10.39 0.51
CA THR A 107 -21.49 -11.86 0.52
C THR A 107 -21.95 -12.51 -0.79
N LEU A 108 -22.76 -11.82 -1.60
CA LEU A 108 -23.26 -12.32 -2.87
C LEU A 108 -22.10 -12.73 -3.81
N ASP A 109 -22.26 -13.88 -4.47
CA ASP A 109 -21.29 -14.47 -5.40
C ASP A 109 -19.92 -14.82 -4.80
N LYS A 110 -19.78 -14.76 -3.47
CA LYS A 110 -18.59 -15.26 -2.76
C LYS A 110 -18.70 -16.75 -2.50
N ILE A 111 -17.55 -17.40 -2.35
CA ILE A 111 -17.47 -18.82 -2.04
C ILE A 111 -17.18 -18.95 -0.55
N ALA A 112 -18.00 -19.73 0.16
CA ALA A 112 -17.77 -20.01 1.57
C ALA A 112 -16.48 -20.85 1.75
N ARG A 113 -15.57 -20.42 2.64
CA ARG A 113 -14.33 -21.13 2.94
C ARG A 113 -14.58 -22.35 3.83
N GLU A 114 -15.55 -22.24 4.72
CA GLU A 114 -15.89 -23.24 5.73
C GLU A 114 -17.39 -23.53 5.74
N ASP A 115 -17.78 -24.63 6.41
CA ASP A 115 -19.18 -24.92 6.66
C ASP A 115 -19.77 -23.90 7.64
N ILE A 116 -20.79 -23.17 7.21
CA ILE A 116 -21.42 -22.11 8.00
C ILE A 116 -22.75 -22.60 8.58
N TYR A 117 -22.88 -22.46 9.89
CA TYR A 117 -24.02 -22.91 10.67
C TYR A 117 -24.78 -21.71 11.25
N GLU A 118 -26.10 -21.91 11.46
CA GLU A 118 -26.94 -20.97 12.22
C GLU A 118 -26.41 -20.82 13.66
N ILE A 119 -26.42 -19.60 14.17
CA ILE A 119 -26.03 -19.31 15.56
C ILE A 119 -27.26 -19.34 16.43
N LYS A 120 -27.34 -20.34 17.35
CA LYS A 120 -28.42 -20.46 18.38
C LYS A 120 -27.81 -20.45 19.79
N GLY A 121 -27.57 -19.25 20.31
CA GLY A 121 -26.85 -19.10 21.58
C GLY A 121 -25.45 -19.71 21.47
N ASP A 122 -25.07 -20.58 22.42
CA ASP A 122 -23.76 -21.23 22.45
C ASP A 122 -23.64 -22.51 21.59
N LYS A 123 -24.70 -22.90 20.87
CA LYS A 123 -24.73 -24.15 20.09
C LYS A 123 -24.76 -23.88 18.59
N LYS A 124 -24.02 -24.70 17.84
CA LYS A 124 -24.13 -24.75 16.37
C LYS A 124 -25.54 -25.24 16.00
N GLY A 125 -26.26 -24.43 15.22
CA GLY A 125 -27.61 -24.78 14.73
C GLY A 125 -27.54 -25.58 13.41
N LYS A 126 -28.51 -25.36 12.52
CA LYS A 126 -28.59 -26.01 11.21
C LYS A 126 -27.54 -25.49 10.28
N LEU A 127 -26.98 -26.38 9.43
CA LEU A 127 -26.08 -26.00 8.36
C LEU A 127 -26.81 -25.09 7.35
N ILE A 128 -26.24 -23.90 7.09
CA ILE A 128 -26.77 -22.95 6.10
C ILE A 128 -26.09 -23.18 4.74
N ILE A 129 -24.75 -23.24 4.72
CA ILE A 129 -23.97 -23.46 3.51
C ILE A 129 -22.74 -24.31 3.79
N LYS A 130 -22.37 -25.19 2.85
CA LYS A 130 -21.14 -25.98 2.90
C LYS A 130 -19.94 -25.21 2.32
N ALA A 131 -18.75 -25.53 2.82
CA ALA A 131 -17.49 -25.08 2.25
C ALA A 131 -17.42 -25.34 0.73
N GLY A 132 -16.83 -24.41 0.01
CA GLY A 132 -16.67 -24.49 -1.45
C GLY A 132 -17.95 -24.18 -2.25
N LYS A 133 -19.05 -23.79 -1.62
CA LYS A 133 -20.28 -23.40 -2.31
C LYS A 133 -20.38 -21.89 -2.45
N VAL A 134 -20.96 -21.47 -3.60
CA VAL A 134 -21.23 -20.06 -3.87
C VAL A 134 -22.43 -19.59 -3.06
N ILE A 135 -22.31 -18.43 -2.44
CA ILE A 135 -23.37 -17.76 -1.69
C ILE A 135 -24.30 -17.07 -2.70
N ASP A 136 -25.45 -17.63 -2.94
CA ASP A 136 -26.49 -17.03 -3.78
C ASP A 136 -27.31 -15.98 -2.98
N LYS A 137 -28.20 -15.28 -3.69
CA LYS A 137 -29.05 -14.24 -3.08
C LYS A 137 -29.91 -14.74 -1.93
N LYS A 138 -30.40 -15.99 -2.00
CA LYS A 138 -31.25 -16.58 -0.94
C LYS A 138 -30.42 -16.88 0.30
N ILE A 139 -29.26 -17.51 0.10
CA ILE A 139 -28.31 -17.83 1.17
C ILE A 139 -27.77 -16.56 1.83
N ALA A 140 -27.46 -15.51 1.06
CA ALA A 140 -27.00 -14.24 1.59
C ALA A 140 -28.01 -13.56 2.52
N ILE A 141 -29.29 -13.62 2.18
CA ILE A 141 -30.38 -13.14 3.04
C ILE A 141 -30.52 -14.02 4.29
N GLU A 142 -30.49 -15.34 4.12
CA GLU A 142 -30.58 -16.30 5.23
C GLU A 142 -29.42 -16.13 6.23
N LEU A 143 -28.19 -15.91 5.75
CA LEU A 143 -27.04 -15.60 6.59
C LEU A 143 -27.26 -14.33 7.42
N LYS A 144 -27.79 -13.27 6.81
CA LYS A 144 -28.09 -12.01 7.49
C LYS A 144 -29.12 -12.19 8.62
N GLU A 145 -30.18 -12.95 8.34
CA GLU A 145 -31.25 -13.15 9.29
C GLU A 145 -30.86 -14.07 10.45
N LYS A 146 -30.08 -15.14 10.18
CA LYS A 146 -29.77 -16.19 11.15
C LYS A 146 -28.47 -16.02 11.91
N MET A 147 -27.55 -15.23 11.39
CA MET A 147 -26.24 -15.02 12.01
C MET A 147 -26.04 -13.58 12.52
N GLY A 148 -26.88 -12.62 12.12
CA GLY A 148 -26.76 -11.23 12.57
C GLY A 148 -25.47 -10.54 12.13
N HIS A 149 -24.88 -9.76 13.04
CA HIS A 149 -23.66 -8.98 12.78
C HIS A 149 -22.38 -9.78 13.10
N VAL A 150 -22.07 -10.76 12.28
CA VAL A 150 -20.83 -11.55 12.34
C VAL A 150 -20.08 -11.43 11.02
N THR A 151 -18.82 -11.82 10.99
CA THR A 151 -18.06 -11.97 9.76
C THR A 151 -18.31 -13.35 9.14
N ILE A 152 -18.31 -13.41 7.81
CA ILE A 152 -18.51 -14.63 7.04
C ILE A 152 -17.16 -15.04 6.45
N PRO A 153 -16.64 -16.24 6.75
CA PRO A 153 -15.40 -16.76 6.17
C PRO A 153 -15.62 -17.11 4.70
N ILE A 154 -14.84 -16.48 3.83
CA ILE A 154 -14.88 -16.69 2.37
C ILE A 154 -13.54 -17.19 1.84
N VAL A 155 -13.55 -17.81 0.69
CA VAL A 155 -12.33 -18.05 -0.08
C VAL A 155 -11.69 -16.70 -0.36
N PRO A 156 -10.37 -16.53 -0.12
CA PRO A 156 -9.71 -15.24 -0.21
C PRO A 156 -9.97 -14.50 -1.52
N VAL A 157 -10.29 -13.23 -1.42
CA VAL A 157 -10.50 -12.35 -2.58
C VAL A 157 -9.80 -11.02 -2.38
N LEU A 158 -9.40 -10.38 -3.46
CA LEU A 158 -8.85 -9.03 -3.40
C LEU A 158 -9.95 -8.01 -3.05
N GLY A 159 -9.67 -7.19 -2.06
CA GLY A 159 -10.49 -6.02 -1.74
C GLY A 159 -10.48 -5.01 -2.90
N ARG A 160 -11.52 -4.18 -2.99
CA ARG A 160 -11.62 -3.14 -4.02
C ARG A 160 -10.88 -1.86 -3.63
N GLU A 161 -10.69 -1.64 -2.35
CA GLU A 161 -10.07 -0.43 -1.83
C GLU A 161 -8.53 -0.55 -1.88
N ILE A 162 -7.90 0.54 -2.29
CA ILE A 162 -6.45 0.68 -2.24
C ILE A 162 -6.10 1.35 -0.91
N VAL A 163 -5.34 0.62 -0.09
CA VAL A 163 -4.81 1.10 1.17
C VAL A 163 -3.37 1.54 0.97
N TYR A 164 -3.04 2.72 1.47
CA TYR A 164 -1.67 3.22 1.41
C TYR A 164 -1.00 2.97 2.75
N LEU A 165 0.15 2.30 2.70
CA LEU A 165 0.93 1.94 3.88
C LEU A 165 2.33 2.53 3.78
N ASP A 166 2.80 3.17 4.85
CA ASP A 166 4.20 3.48 5.01
C ASP A 166 4.99 2.21 5.41
N ALA A 167 6.31 2.31 5.47
CA ALA A 167 7.15 1.14 5.74
C ALA A 167 6.90 0.56 7.15
N PHE A 168 6.51 1.39 8.11
CA PHE A 168 6.26 0.99 9.48
C PHE A 168 4.93 0.26 9.66
N GLU A 169 3.91 0.71 8.93
CA GLU A 169 2.61 0.05 8.93
C GLU A 169 2.65 -1.24 8.13
N GLU A 170 3.41 -1.29 7.04
CA GLU A 170 3.59 -2.48 6.22
C GLU A 170 4.15 -3.66 6.99
N GLU A 171 5.06 -3.43 7.95
CA GLU A 171 5.64 -4.49 8.77
C GLU A 171 4.61 -5.28 9.60
N LYS A 172 3.42 -4.74 9.81
CA LYS A 172 2.32 -5.41 10.52
C LYS A 172 1.60 -6.47 9.65
N TYR A 173 1.86 -6.48 8.35
CA TYR A 173 1.17 -7.32 7.38
C TYR A 173 2.15 -8.21 6.61
N ILE A 174 1.64 -9.31 6.11
CA ILE A 174 2.35 -10.13 5.12
C ILE A 174 1.98 -9.58 3.74
N THR A 175 2.97 -9.11 3.00
CA THR A 175 2.78 -8.54 1.66
C THR A 175 3.35 -9.46 0.60
N THR A 176 2.75 -9.44 -0.58
CA THR A 176 3.22 -10.19 -1.74
C THR A 176 3.04 -9.37 -3.02
N ALA A 177 3.64 -9.82 -4.11
CA ALA A 177 3.47 -9.16 -5.40
C ALA A 177 2.03 -9.30 -5.92
N ALA A 178 1.55 -8.29 -6.64
CA ALA A 178 0.19 -8.27 -7.20
C ALA A 178 -0.08 -9.41 -8.21
N THR A 179 0.96 -10.06 -8.72
CA THR A 179 0.87 -11.20 -9.62
C THR A 179 0.75 -12.55 -8.92
N THR A 180 0.89 -12.58 -7.58
CA THR A 180 0.76 -13.81 -6.80
C THR A 180 -0.71 -14.23 -6.76
N PRO A 181 -1.04 -15.50 -7.06
CA PRO A 181 -2.39 -16.00 -6.88
C PRO A 181 -2.84 -15.85 -5.42
N VAL A 182 -4.12 -15.55 -5.24
CA VAL A 182 -4.73 -15.47 -3.90
C VAL A 182 -5.41 -16.82 -3.66
N ASP A 183 -4.84 -17.62 -2.76
CA ASP A 183 -5.32 -18.96 -2.39
C ASP A 183 -6.06 -18.92 -1.04
#